data_2a68b0909ef22b7726cd8df5f1064d65
#
_entry.id   2a68b0909ef22b7726cd8df5f1064d65
#
_cell.length_a   1.000
_cell.length_b   1.000
_cell.length_c   1.000
_cell.angle_alpha   90.00
_cell.angle_beta   90.00
_cell.angle_gamma   90.00
#
_symmetry.space_group_name_H-M   'P 1'
#
loop_
_entity.id
_entity.type
_entity.pdbx_description
1 polymer ?
#
loop_
_entity_poly.entity_id
_entity_poly.type
_entity_poly.pdbx_seq_one_letter_code
_entity_poly.pdbx_strand_id
1 'polypeptide(L)'
;MPALPGLRRYLVVLTVLAVLTAGAVLIQAEGLATLLTGGGVSWFLIAAIASRAALSLGHGVLSGRFAASVRGGLRRRLLSSSSDRAGVVATQVTRGVDATDSYLTGYLPSLVVSVVVPVAVIVRLFTTDLTSALVVTATLPLIPVFAILVGKVASAQAERQWGLLTKLGGHFLDVVRGLGTLKVFGRASAQADVVRSMARAHADATMKTLRVAFLSSLVLELVATLSVALVAVPIGFRLLAGGLDARTALLILVLAPEAYLPLRAAGAKFHAAAEGLAALREALAVPAVSLRTAARTRRRGAPSLVLERVSVSYDDVPALSEVDLSVPAGAHVALVGPSGSGKSTLLSVLLGFVPPDSGRVLVDGVDLRSLEPASWLADVAWVPQRPTLFRGSLASNIALGLPGADFVAAARAAALDSVAAGLPRGFDTPVGELGEGLSAGQRQRVGLARALARTSAGLVLLDEPTARLDSRTEAAVLSATRRMLPDRTAVLVAHRPEMVSLADRVVELRDGRVRTEVAA
;
A
#
# COMPACT_ATOMS: atom_id res chain seq x y z
N MET A 1 -5.39 -15.73 -3.22
CA MET A 1 -6.34 -14.61 -3.30
C MET A 1 -7.52 -14.61 -2.28
N PRO A 2 -7.46 -15.27 -1.14
CA PRO A 2 -8.56 -15.22 -0.15
C PRO A 2 -8.62 -13.92 0.69
N ALA A 3 -7.69 -12.99 0.49
CA ALA A 3 -7.49 -11.86 1.41
C ALA A 3 -8.24 -10.55 1.05
N LEU A 4 -9.00 -10.49 -0.05
CA LEU A 4 -9.74 -9.28 -0.42
C LEU A 4 -11.18 -9.37 0.11
N PRO A 5 -11.60 -8.47 1.02
CA PRO A 5 -12.96 -8.47 1.54
C PRO A 5 -13.96 -8.17 0.40
N GLY A 6 -15.04 -8.97 0.33
CA GLY A 6 -16.07 -8.79 -0.67
C GLY A 6 -15.81 -9.40 -2.06
N LEU A 7 -14.63 -9.98 -2.32
CA LEU A 7 -14.27 -10.56 -3.63
C LEU A 7 -15.30 -11.62 -4.10
N ARG A 8 -15.76 -12.49 -3.21
CA ARG A 8 -16.77 -13.52 -3.57
C ARG A 8 -18.08 -12.89 -4.05
N ARG A 9 -18.59 -11.89 -3.34
CA ARG A 9 -19.82 -11.16 -3.74
C ARG A 9 -19.61 -10.45 -5.07
N TYR A 10 -18.46 -9.81 -5.26
CA TYR A 10 -18.12 -9.15 -6.51
C TYR A 10 -18.10 -10.13 -7.69
N LEU A 11 -17.45 -11.29 -7.56
CA LEU A 11 -17.41 -12.32 -8.61
C LEU A 11 -18.80 -12.88 -8.93
N VAL A 12 -19.65 -13.11 -7.92
CA VAL A 12 -21.04 -13.57 -8.14
C VAL A 12 -21.83 -12.54 -8.96
N VAL A 13 -21.76 -11.26 -8.59
CA VAL A 13 -22.48 -10.21 -9.34
C VAL A 13 -21.94 -10.07 -10.76
N LEU A 14 -20.61 -10.14 -10.95
CA LEU A 14 -19.98 -10.14 -12.29
C LEU A 14 -20.47 -11.33 -13.14
N THR A 15 -20.59 -12.51 -12.56
CA THR A 15 -21.08 -13.71 -13.27
C THR A 15 -22.54 -13.53 -13.69
N VAL A 16 -23.38 -13.00 -12.80
CA VAL A 16 -24.78 -12.69 -13.15
C VAL A 16 -24.86 -11.68 -14.31
N LEU A 17 -24.08 -10.59 -14.23
CA LEU A 17 -24.04 -9.61 -15.31
C LEU A 17 -23.50 -10.20 -16.61
N ALA A 18 -22.52 -11.11 -16.56
CA ALA A 18 -22.00 -11.80 -17.74
C ALA A 18 -23.04 -12.73 -18.38
N VAL A 19 -23.83 -13.44 -17.57
CA VAL A 19 -24.94 -14.29 -18.06
C VAL A 19 -26.01 -13.43 -18.75
N LEU A 20 -26.40 -12.31 -18.13
CA LEU A 20 -27.33 -11.36 -18.77
C LEU A 20 -26.78 -10.79 -20.06
N THR A 21 -25.46 -10.48 -20.10
CA THR A 21 -24.79 -10.02 -21.32
C THR A 21 -24.81 -11.08 -22.40
N ALA A 22 -24.56 -12.35 -22.06
CA ALA A 22 -24.64 -13.46 -23.00
C ALA A 22 -26.07 -13.61 -23.57
N GLY A 23 -27.11 -13.51 -22.74
CA GLY A 23 -28.50 -13.51 -23.18
C GLY A 23 -28.81 -12.35 -24.16
N ALA A 24 -28.33 -11.15 -23.83
CA ALA A 24 -28.51 -9.98 -24.71
C ALA A 24 -27.80 -10.15 -26.07
N VAL A 25 -26.60 -10.76 -26.08
CA VAL A 25 -25.84 -11.08 -27.31
C VAL A 25 -26.63 -12.07 -28.19
N LEU A 26 -27.19 -13.14 -27.58
CA LEU A 26 -27.96 -14.14 -28.33
C LEU A 26 -29.24 -13.52 -28.92
N ILE A 27 -29.99 -12.73 -28.16
CA ILE A 27 -31.21 -12.06 -28.64
C ILE A 27 -30.88 -11.04 -29.73
N GLN A 28 -29.77 -10.30 -29.58
CA GLN A 28 -29.31 -9.36 -30.58
C GLN A 28 -28.95 -10.07 -31.90
N ALA A 29 -28.25 -11.20 -31.85
CA ALA A 29 -27.88 -11.97 -33.02
C ALA A 29 -29.11 -12.53 -33.77
N GLU A 30 -30.09 -13.08 -33.05
CA GLU A 30 -31.36 -13.53 -33.62
C GLU A 30 -32.14 -12.39 -34.28
N GLY A 31 -32.22 -11.23 -33.59
CA GLY A 31 -32.90 -10.05 -34.12
C GLY A 31 -32.23 -9.51 -35.40
N LEU A 32 -30.88 -9.48 -35.43
CA LEU A 32 -30.10 -9.07 -36.61
C LEU A 32 -30.30 -10.05 -37.77
N ALA A 33 -30.22 -11.35 -37.53
CA ALA A 33 -30.43 -12.35 -38.54
C ALA A 33 -31.85 -12.24 -39.14
N THR A 34 -32.88 -12.03 -38.33
CA THR A 34 -34.27 -11.84 -38.77
C THR A 34 -34.42 -10.54 -39.58
N LEU A 35 -33.83 -9.43 -39.14
CA LEU A 35 -33.86 -8.16 -39.86
C LEU A 35 -33.22 -8.26 -41.25
N LEU A 36 -32.06 -8.89 -41.35
CA LEU A 36 -31.29 -9.03 -42.58
C LEU A 36 -31.95 -10.01 -43.60
N THR A 37 -32.83 -10.89 -43.12
CA THR A 37 -33.60 -11.82 -44.01
C THR A 37 -34.98 -11.26 -44.41
N GLY A 38 -35.22 -9.95 -44.27
CA GLY A 38 -36.47 -9.30 -44.69
C GLY A 38 -37.54 -9.22 -43.61
N GLY A 39 -37.22 -9.59 -42.36
CA GLY A 39 -38.08 -9.34 -41.20
C GLY A 39 -38.05 -7.88 -40.77
N GLY A 40 -39.11 -7.42 -40.13
CA GLY A 40 -39.18 -6.05 -39.60
C GLY A 40 -38.27 -5.85 -38.38
N VAL A 41 -37.96 -4.60 -38.02
CA VAL A 41 -37.25 -4.26 -36.78
C VAL A 41 -38.08 -4.70 -35.60
N SER A 42 -37.56 -5.67 -34.85
CA SER A 42 -38.20 -6.22 -33.64
C SER A 42 -37.87 -5.33 -32.44
N TRP A 43 -38.86 -5.08 -31.57
CA TRP A 43 -38.65 -4.45 -30.28
C TRP A 43 -37.61 -5.21 -29.41
N PHE A 44 -37.53 -6.52 -29.57
CA PHE A 44 -36.54 -7.36 -28.88
C PHE A 44 -35.11 -7.02 -29.29
N LEU A 45 -34.86 -6.65 -30.56
CA LEU A 45 -33.54 -6.22 -31.03
C LEU A 45 -33.14 -4.88 -30.38
N ILE A 46 -34.07 -3.91 -30.36
CA ILE A 46 -33.81 -2.61 -29.72
C ILE A 46 -33.56 -2.79 -28.22
N ALA A 47 -34.40 -3.59 -27.55
CA ALA A 47 -34.25 -3.91 -26.13
C ALA A 47 -32.93 -4.65 -25.83
N ALA A 48 -32.48 -5.57 -26.70
CA ALA A 48 -31.22 -6.27 -26.56
C ALA A 48 -30.02 -5.33 -26.68
N ILE A 49 -30.02 -4.41 -27.65
CA ILE A 49 -28.97 -3.40 -27.79
C ILE A 49 -28.95 -2.45 -26.59
N ALA A 50 -30.10 -1.96 -26.16
CA ALA A 50 -30.21 -1.09 -24.99
C ALA A 50 -29.74 -1.80 -23.70
N SER A 51 -30.16 -3.07 -23.50
CA SER A 51 -29.74 -3.88 -22.34
C SER A 51 -28.25 -4.14 -22.35
N ARG A 52 -27.62 -4.43 -23.52
CA ARG A 52 -26.17 -4.62 -23.64
C ARG A 52 -25.41 -3.35 -23.25
N ALA A 53 -25.88 -2.18 -23.68
CA ALA A 53 -25.30 -0.90 -23.28
C ALA A 53 -25.43 -0.65 -21.77
N ALA A 54 -26.62 -0.89 -21.19
CA ALA A 54 -26.86 -0.75 -19.76
C ALA A 54 -26.02 -1.73 -18.93
N LEU A 55 -25.89 -2.99 -19.36
CA LEU A 55 -25.05 -3.99 -18.71
C LEU A 55 -23.56 -3.61 -18.76
N SER A 56 -23.10 -3.07 -19.88
CA SER A 56 -21.72 -2.56 -20.02
C SER A 56 -21.44 -1.44 -19.01
N LEU A 57 -22.36 -0.47 -18.88
CA LEU A 57 -22.28 0.58 -17.86
C LEU A 57 -22.31 -0.02 -16.43
N GLY A 58 -23.21 -0.99 -16.19
CA GLY A 58 -23.29 -1.70 -14.92
C GLY A 58 -21.99 -2.41 -14.53
N HIS A 59 -21.33 -3.09 -15.47
CA HIS A 59 -20.01 -3.67 -15.29
C HIS A 59 -18.97 -2.62 -14.91
N GLY A 60 -18.94 -1.49 -15.60
CA GLY A 60 -17.99 -0.40 -15.33
C GLY A 60 -18.19 0.20 -13.94
N VAL A 61 -19.42 0.54 -13.57
CA VAL A 61 -19.75 1.12 -12.25
C VAL A 61 -19.45 0.16 -11.10
N LEU A 62 -19.84 -1.12 -11.25
CA LEU A 62 -19.58 -2.12 -10.23
C LEU A 62 -18.08 -2.33 -10.01
N SER A 63 -17.33 -2.49 -11.10
CA SER A 63 -15.89 -2.70 -11.07
C SER A 63 -15.16 -1.50 -10.48
N GLY A 64 -15.56 -0.27 -10.86
CA GLY A 64 -15.02 0.97 -10.31
C GLY A 64 -15.25 1.12 -8.81
N ARG A 65 -16.47 0.82 -8.33
CA ARG A 65 -16.80 0.84 -6.90
C ARG A 65 -16.01 -0.19 -6.10
N PHE A 66 -15.88 -1.41 -6.62
CA PHE A 66 -15.09 -2.45 -5.98
C PHE A 66 -13.60 -2.07 -5.90
N ALA A 67 -13.02 -1.61 -7.01
CA ALA A 67 -11.63 -1.17 -7.07
C ALA A 67 -11.37 0.01 -6.11
N ALA A 68 -12.27 0.99 -6.03
CA ALA A 68 -12.17 2.10 -5.07
C ALA A 68 -12.16 1.61 -3.61
N SER A 69 -13.00 0.64 -3.27
CA SER A 69 -13.04 0.02 -1.94
C SER A 69 -11.72 -0.70 -1.61
N VAL A 70 -11.20 -1.49 -2.56
CA VAL A 70 -9.92 -2.20 -2.40
C VAL A 70 -8.76 -1.22 -2.25
N ARG A 71 -8.68 -0.19 -3.10
CA ARG A 71 -7.65 0.86 -3.01
C ARG A 71 -7.67 1.56 -1.67
N GLY A 72 -8.85 1.96 -1.19
CA GLY A 72 -8.99 2.58 0.13
C GLY A 72 -8.50 1.67 1.27
N GLY A 73 -8.75 0.36 1.18
CA GLY A 73 -8.25 -0.64 2.12
C GLY A 73 -6.73 -0.80 2.06
N LEU A 74 -6.17 -0.90 0.84
CA LEU A 74 -4.72 -1.04 0.63
C LEU A 74 -3.95 0.20 1.09
N ARG A 75 -4.44 1.41 0.76
CA ARG A 75 -3.81 2.67 1.21
C ARG A 75 -3.77 2.75 2.73
N ARG A 76 -4.88 2.45 3.41
CA ARG A 76 -4.91 2.41 4.88
C ARG A 76 -3.92 1.39 5.44
N ARG A 77 -3.85 0.19 4.87
CA ARG A 77 -2.92 -0.87 5.28
C ARG A 77 -1.46 -0.44 5.12
N LEU A 78 -1.10 0.15 3.98
CA LEU A 78 0.26 0.61 3.70
C LEU A 78 0.66 1.79 4.60
N LEU A 79 -0.24 2.76 4.82
CA LEU A 79 0.01 3.91 5.68
C LEU A 79 0.07 3.56 7.17
N SER A 80 -0.59 2.48 7.59
CA SER A 80 -0.51 2.00 8.98
C SER A 80 0.72 1.12 9.25
N SER A 81 1.46 0.71 8.20
CA SER A 81 2.70 -0.05 8.38
C SER A 81 3.84 0.87 8.81
N SER A 82 4.52 0.51 9.88
CA SER A 82 5.72 1.20 10.38
C SER A 82 6.95 0.73 9.60
N SER A 83 7.05 1.07 8.31
CA SER A 83 8.20 0.70 7.49
C SER A 83 9.25 1.80 7.49
N ASP A 84 10.49 1.49 7.84
CA ASP A 84 11.65 2.39 7.71
C ASP A 84 11.95 2.79 6.26
N ARG A 85 11.31 2.12 5.29
CA ARG A 85 11.47 2.36 3.84
C ARG A 85 10.41 3.31 3.31
N ALA A 86 10.35 4.52 3.83
CA ALA A 86 9.35 5.55 3.46
C ALA A 86 9.21 5.77 1.94
N GLY A 87 10.31 5.72 1.18
CA GLY A 87 10.29 5.87 -0.28
C GLY A 87 9.59 4.72 -1.02
N VAL A 88 9.77 3.49 -0.53
CA VAL A 88 9.08 2.30 -1.08
C VAL A 88 7.59 2.38 -0.79
N VAL A 89 7.22 2.70 0.45
CA VAL A 89 5.81 2.87 0.86
C VAL A 89 5.14 4.00 0.06
N ALA A 90 5.81 5.13 -0.13
CA ALA A 90 5.29 6.24 -0.92
C ALA A 90 5.01 5.83 -2.38
N THR A 91 5.92 5.08 -3.01
CA THR A 91 5.74 4.56 -4.37
C THR A 91 4.60 3.55 -4.44
N GLN A 92 4.47 2.68 -3.44
CA GLN A 92 3.39 1.69 -3.37
C GLN A 92 2.03 2.35 -3.13
N VAL A 93 1.93 3.34 -2.23
CA VAL A 93 0.68 4.06 -1.91
C VAL A 93 0.17 4.87 -3.10
N THR A 94 1.07 5.41 -3.92
CA THR A 94 0.73 6.20 -5.11
C THR A 94 0.55 5.29 -6.32
N ARG A 95 1.65 4.89 -6.97
CA ARG A 95 1.63 4.13 -8.23
C ARG A 95 1.20 2.68 -8.06
N GLY A 96 1.66 2.00 -6.99
CA GLY A 96 1.36 0.59 -6.77
C GLY A 96 -0.13 0.33 -6.58
N VAL A 97 -0.79 1.15 -5.74
CA VAL A 97 -2.23 1.01 -5.50
C VAL A 97 -3.04 1.36 -6.76
N ASP A 98 -2.64 2.38 -7.52
CA ASP A 98 -3.35 2.77 -8.74
C ASP A 98 -3.15 1.73 -9.88
N ALA A 99 -2.00 1.07 -9.95
CA ALA A 99 -1.76 -0.02 -10.90
C ALA A 99 -2.72 -1.21 -10.72
N THR A 100 -3.27 -1.41 -9.51
CA THR A 100 -4.26 -2.48 -9.26
C THR A 100 -5.57 -2.30 -10.02
N ASP A 101 -5.88 -1.08 -10.49
CA ASP A 101 -7.12 -0.81 -11.24
C ASP A 101 -7.18 -1.60 -12.54
N SER A 102 -6.10 -1.71 -13.29
CA SER A 102 -6.05 -2.47 -14.53
C SER A 102 -6.43 -3.94 -14.34
N TYR A 103 -6.06 -4.52 -13.19
CA TYR A 103 -6.46 -5.87 -12.83
C TYR A 103 -7.92 -5.97 -12.38
N LEU A 104 -8.37 -5.09 -11.47
CA LEU A 104 -9.68 -5.19 -10.84
C LEU A 104 -10.83 -4.72 -11.75
N THR A 105 -10.62 -3.65 -12.53
CA THR A 105 -11.65 -3.07 -13.41
C THR A 105 -11.56 -3.53 -14.84
N GLY A 106 -10.35 -3.87 -15.29
CA GLY A 106 -10.08 -4.26 -16.68
C GLY A 106 -10.14 -5.77 -16.90
N TYR A 107 -9.18 -6.49 -16.31
CA TYR A 107 -8.95 -7.91 -16.60
C TYR A 107 -9.97 -8.84 -15.95
N LEU A 108 -10.23 -8.69 -14.65
CA LEU A 108 -11.08 -9.60 -13.89
C LEU A 108 -12.53 -9.66 -14.42
N PRO A 109 -13.20 -8.54 -14.76
CA PRO A 109 -14.50 -8.57 -15.42
C PRO A 109 -14.43 -9.21 -16.81
N SER A 110 -13.40 -8.86 -17.61
CA SER A 110 -13.22 -9.42 -18.94
C SER A 110 -12.99 -10.92 -18.92
N LEU A 111 -12.31 -11.45 -17.90
CA LEU A 111 -12.09 -12.88 -17.72
C LEU A 111 -13.42 -13.62 -17.47
N VAL A 112 -14.32 -13.07 -16.65
CA VAL A 112 -15.64 -13.67 -16.40
C VAL A 112 -16.48 -13.70 -17.69
N VAL A 113 -16.52 -12.58 -18.42
CA VAL A 113 -17.25 -12.48 -19.69
C VAL A 113 -16.66 -13.42 -20.75
N SER A 114 -15.30 -13.59 -20.78
CA SER A 114 -14.61 -14.45 -21.73
C SER A 114 -14.85 -15.96 -21.53
N VAL A 115 -15.42 -16.34 -20.39
CA VAL A 115 -15.86 -17.72 -20.16
C VAL A 115 -17.36 -17.86 -20.46
N VAL A 116 -18.18 -16.95 -19.93
CA VAL A 116 -19.65 -17.09 -19.97
C VAL A 116 -20.21 -16.89 -21.40
N VAL A 117 -19.76 -15.85 -22.10
CA VAL A 117 -20.31 -15.53 -23.45
C VAL A 117 -19.97 -16.60 -24.48
N PRO A 118 -18.70 -17.07 -24.62
CA PRO A 118 -18.38 -18.14 -25.56
C PRO A 118 -19.14 -19.44 -25.30
N VAL A 119 -19.28 -19.82 -24.02
CA VAL A 119 -20.05 -21.02 -23.65
C VAL A 119 -21.49 -20.89 -24.10
N ALA A 120 -22.15 -19.74 -23.86
CA ALA A 120 -23.52 -19.49 -24.28
C ALA A 120 -23.67 -19.53 -25.82
N VAL A 121 -22.70 -18.94 -26.55
CA VAL A 121 -22.66 -18.97 -28.02
C VAL A 121 -22.48 -20.40 -28.54
N ILE A 122 -21.54 -21.18 -27.99
CA ILE A 122 -21.32 -22.57 -28.37
C ILE A 122 -22.60 -23.39 -28.16
N VAL A 123 -23.25 -23.27 -26.99
CA VAL A 123 -24.52 -23.98 -26.71
C VAL A 123 -25.58 -23.60 -27.74
N ARG A 124 -25.68 -22.35 -28.11
CA ARG A 124 -26.64 -21.88 -29.13
C ARG A 124 -26.30 -22.44 -30.52
N LEU A 125 -25.02 -22.47 -30.88
CA LEU A 125 -24.54 -23.04 -32.14
C LEU A 125 -24.82 -24.56 -32.24
N PHE A 126 -24.64 -25.31 -31.16
CA PHE A 126 -24.97 -26.75 -31.14
C PHE A 126 -26.45 -27.05 -31.45
N THR A 127 -27.35 -26.11 -31.09
CA THR A 127 -28.79 -26.23 -31.42
C THR A 127 -29.12 -25.74 -32.82
N THR A 128 -28.20 -25.06 -33.50
CA THR A 128 -28.44 -24.44 -34.81
C THR A 128 -27.74 -25.18 -35.95
N ASP A 129 -26.43 -25.41 -35.83
CA ASP A 129 -25.61 -26.09 -36.82
C ASP A 129 -24.41 -26.78 -36.16
N LEU A 130 -24.43 -28.11 -36.17
CA LEU A 130 -23.40 -28.92 -35.51
C LEU A 130 -22.01 -28.71 -36.12
N THR A 131 -21.91 -28.54 -37.44
CA THR A 131 -20.62 -28.34 -38.12
C THR A 131 -19.94 -27.05 -37.63
N SER A 132 -20.66 -25.95 -37.62
CA SER A 132 -20.15 -24.66 -37.12
C SER A 132 -19.81 -24.69 -35.63
N ALA A 133 -20.66 -25.37 -34.81
CA ALA A 133 -20.41 -25.55 -33.39
C ALA A 133 -19.09 -26.31 -33.13
N LEU A 134 -18.82 -27.38 -33.89
CA LEU A 134 -17.57 -28.15 -33.77
C LEU A 134 -16.35 -27.33 -34.17
N VAL A 135 -16.43 -26.54 -35.26
CA VAL A 135 -15.33 -25.66 -35.68
C VAL A 135 -15.02 -24.63 -34.63
N VAL A 136 -16.05 -23.94 -34.09
CA VAL A 136 -15.85 -22.93 -33.01
C VAL A 136 -15.28 -23.60 -31.78
N THR A 137 -15.80 -24.76 -31.35
CA THR A 137 -15.33 -25.48 -30.16
C THR A 137 -13.88 -25.95 -30.30
N ALA A 138 -13.45 -26.38 -31.51
CA ALA A 138 -12.08 -26.78 -31.75
C ALA A 138 -11.08 -25.63 -31.83
N THR A 139 -11.50 -24.48 -32.37
CA THR A 139 -10.62 -23.33 -32.57
C THR A 139 -10.58 -22.39 -31.37
N LEU A 140 -11.63 -22.33 -30.56
CA LEU A 140 -11.72 -21.43 -29.39
C LEU A 140 -10.57 -21.64 -28.38
N PRO A 141 -10.14 -22.87 -28.03
CA PRO A 141 -9.04 -23.12 -27.11
C PRO A 141 -7.68 -22.58 -27.58
N LEU A 142 -7.51 -22.31 -28.86
CA LEU A 142 -6.28 -21.74 -29.41
C LEU A 142 -5.98 -20.38 -28.76
N ILE A 143 -6.99 -19.52 -28.57
CA ILE A 143 -6.80 -18.19 -27.98
C ILE A 143 -6.23 -18.27 -26.55
N PRO A 144 -6.84 -19.00 -25.59
CA PRO A 144 -6.26 -19.10 -24.24
C PRO A 144 -4.91 -19.84 -24.23
N VAL A 145 -4.67 -20.83 -25.10
CA VAL A 145 -3.36 -21.48 -25.21
C VAL A 145 -2.27 -20.47 -25.59
N PHE A 146 -2.49 -19.70 -26.66
CA PHE A 146 -1.57 -18.64 -27.06
C PHE A 146 -1.46 -17.53 -25.98
N ALA A 147 -2.57 -17.13 -25.36
CA ALA A 147 -2.56 -16.14 -24.29
C ALA A 147 -1.72 -16.60 -23.09
N ILE A 148 -1.78 -17.86 -22.68
CA ILE A 148 -0.97 -18.43 -21.60
C ILE A 148 0.51 -18.51 -22.02
N LEU A 149 0.80 -18.96 -23.22
CA LEU A 149 2.18 -19.08 -23.73
C LEU A 149 2.88 -17.71 -23.73
N VAL A 150 2.24 -16.71 -24.31
CA VAL A 150 2.78 -15.34 -24.36
C VAL A 150 2.73 -14.68 -22.99
N GLY A 151 1.71 -14.98 -22.19
CA GLY A 151 1.53 -14.44 -20.84
C GLY A 151 2.67 -14.78 -19.88
N LYS A 152 3.23 -16.00 -19.97
CA LYS A 152 4.40 -16.41 -19.18
C LYS A 152 5.64 -15.55 -19.47
N VAL A 153 5.87 -15.23 -20.74
CA VAL A 153 6.99 -14.36 -21.15
C VAL A 153 6.75 -12.92 -20.67
N ALA A 154 5.51 -12.46 -20.77
CA ALA A 154 5.14 -11.10 -20.42
C ALA A 154 5.20 -10.85 -18.91
N SER A 155 4.77 -11.79 -18.06
CA SER A 155 4.80 -11.63 -16.60
C SER A 155 6.24 -11.47 -16.07
N ALA A 156 7.19 -12.25 -16.58
CA ALA A 156 8.59 -12.12 -16.20
C ALA A 156 9.19 -10.75 -16.58
N GLN A 157 8.78 -10.18 -17.72
CA GLN A 157 9.21 -8.84 -18.13
C GLN A 157 8.56 -7.73 -17.26
N ALA A 158 7.28 -7.88 -16.91
CA ALA A 158 6.58 -6.92 -16.05
C ALA A 158 7.19 -6.87 -14.63
N GLU A 159 7.51 -8.02 -14.03
CA GLU A 159 8.19 -8.09 -12.74
C GLU A 159 9.56 -7.43 -12.78
N ARG A 160 10.34 -7.66 -13.85
CA ARG A 160 11.64 -7.03 -14.05
C ARG A 160 11.52 -5.51 -14.21
N GLN A 161 10.56 -5.03 -14.99
CA GLN A 161 10.28 -3.61 -15.17
C GLN A 161 9.90 -2.93 -13.85
N TRP A 162 9.03 -3.57 -13.07
CA TRP A 162 8.63 -3.07 -11.74
C TRP A 162 9.82 -2.99 -10.78
N GLY A 163 10.66 -4.02 -10.72
CA GLY A 163 11.88 -4.01 -9.90
C GLY A 163 12.85 -2.89 -10.27
N LEU A 164 13.01 -2.58 -11.57
CA LEU A 164 13.84 -1.46 -12.03
C LEU A 164 13.24 -0.10 -11.63
N LEU A 165 11.92 0.05 -11.71
CA LEU A 165 11.23 1.28 -11.30
C LEU A 165 11.39 1.55 -9.79
N THR A 166 11.22 0.53 -8.97
CA THR A 166 11.38 0.65 -7.51
C THR A 166 12.81 1.02 -7.12
N LYS A 167 13.81 0.39 -7.76
CA LYS A 167 15.23 0.72 -7.55
C LYS A 167 15.55 2.15 -7.98
N LEU A 168 15.05 2.58 -9.15
CA LEU A 168 15.25 3.94 -9.64
C LEU A 168 14.64 4.97 -8.69
N GLY A 169 13.41 4.75 -8.22
CA GLY A 169 12.74 5.65 -7.28
C GLY A 169 13.46 5.78 -5.95
N GLY A 170 13.93 4.66 -5.37
CA GLY A 170 14.71 4.65 -4.14
C GLY A 170 16.03 5.40 -4.30
N HIS A 171 16.82 5.05 -5.32
CA HIS A 171 18.11 5.69 -5.57
C HIS A 171 17.98 7.20 -5.89
N PHE A 172 16.97 7.59 -6.68
CA PHE A 172 16.71 9.00 -6.97
C PHE A 172 16.47 9.81 -5.71
N LEU A 173 15.65 9.28 -4.79
CA LEU A 173 15.37 9.95 -3.52
C LEU A 173 16.64 10.10 -2.65
N ASP A 174 17.48 9.08 -2.62
CA ASP A 174 18.77 9.12 -1.89
C ASP A 174 19.71 10.16 -2.48
N VAL A 175 19.81 10.24 -3.81
CA VAL A 175 20.61 11.26 -4.51
C VAL A 175 20.11 12.67 -4.19
N VAL A 176 18.78 12.88 -4.21
CA VAL A 176 18.18 14.19 -3.88
C VAL A 176 18.46 14.57 -2.42
N ARG A 177 18.29 13.63 -1.48
CA ARG A 177 18.59 13.86 -0.05
C ARG A 177 20.07 14.16 0.20
N GLY A 178 20.96 13.48 -0.54
CA GLY A 178 22.41 13.64 -0.47
C GLY A 178 22.99 14.73 -1.38
N LEU A 179 22.16 15.50 -2.09
CA LEU A 179 22.62 16.40 -3.15
C LEU A 179 23.62 17.45 -2.64
N GLY A 180 23.42 17.97 -1.43
CA GLY A 180 24.36 18.89 -0.79
C GLY A 180 25.75 18.28 -0.65
N THR A 181 25.82 17.07 -0.11
CA THR A 181 27.08 16.31 0.03
C THR A 181 27.72 16.02 -1.32
N LEU A 182 26.92 15.56 -2.29
CA LEU A 182 27.42 15.25 -3.63
C LEU A 182 28.01 16.47 -4.34
N LYS A 183 27.43 17.67 -4.15
CA LYS A 183 27.96 18.92 -4.68
C LYS A 183 29.28 19.29 -4.04
N VAL A 184 29.40 19.19 -2.71
CA VAL A 184 30.66 19.51 -1.98
C VAL A 184 31.79 18.59 -2.45
N PHE A 185 31.54 17.31 -2.68
CA PHE A 185 32.56 16.36 -3.14
C PHE A 185 32.68 16.25 -4.66
N GLY A 186 32.03 17.13 -5.44
CA GLY A 186 32.10 17.15 -6.90
C GLY A 186 31.53 15.91 -7.60
N ARG A 187 30.67 15.13 -6.91
CA ARG A 187 30.12 13.86 -7.42
C ARG A 187 28.73 13.97 -8.00
N ALA A 188 28.13 15.16 -8.06
CA ALA A 188 26.78 15.38 -8.55
C ALA A 188 26.59 14.93 -10.01
N SER A 189 27.55 15.24 -10.90
CA SER A 189 27.51 14.81 -12.30
C SER A 189 27.61 13.31 -12.47
N ALA A 190 28.49 12.64 -11.73
CA ALA A 190 28.63 11.19 -11.75
C ALA A 190 27.35 10.49 -11.31
N GLN A 191 26.66 11.03 -10.29
CA GLN A 191 25.36 10.48 -9.86
C GLN A 191 24.24 10.76 -10.88
N ALA A 192 24.26 11.90 -11.57
CA ALA A 192 23.33 12.16 -12.66
C ALA A 192 23.48 11.13 -13.80
N ASP A 193 24.71 10.68 -14.09
CA ASP A 193 24.97 9.64 -15.08
C ASP A 193 24.45 8.27 -14.63
N VAL A 194 24.61 7.93 -13.35
CA VAL A 194 24.03 6.71 -12.76
C VAL A 194 22.51 6.73 -12.87
N VAL A 195 21.83 7.81 -12.45
CA VAL A 195 20.38 7.95 -12.57
C VAL A 195 19.94 7.84 -14.03
N ARG A 196 20.66 8.48 -14.95
CA ARG A 196 20.39 8.41 -16.40
C ARG A 196 20.54 6.98 -16.94
N SER A 197 21.55 6.23 -16.50
CA SER A 197 21.73 4.83 -16.90
C SER A 197 20.61 3.93 -16.38
N MET A 198 20.16 4.13 -15.13
CA MET A 198 19.03 3.40 -14.56
C MET A 198 17.72 3.75 -15.28
N ALA A 199 17.51 5.03 -15.62
CA ALA A 199 16.34 5.47 -16.40
C ALA A 199 16.31 4.84 -17.80
N ARG A 200 17.47 4.74 -18.48
CA ARG A 200 17.60 4.04 -19.76
C ARG A 200 17.31 2.55 -19.62
N ALA A 201 17.85 1.88 -18.61
CA ALA A 201 17.57 0.47 -18.34
C ALA A 201 16.08 0.21 -18.11
N HIS A 202 15.39 1.11 -17.39
CA HIS A 202 13.95 1.05 -17.22
C HIS A 202 13.20 1.28 -18.55
N ALA A 203 13.60 2.26 -19.35
CA ALA A 203 13.01 2.53 -20.67
C ALA A 203 13.17 1.34 -21.61
N ASP A 204 14.35 0.70 -21.65
CA ASP A 204 14.61 -0.50 -22.46
C ASP A 204 13.75 -1.69 -22.02
N ALA A 205 13.58 -1.89 -20.71
CA ALA A 205 12.69 -2.90 -20.17
C ALA A 205 11.23 -2.62 -20.54
N THR A 206 10.80 -1.37 -20.47
CA THR A 206 9.46 -0.93 -20.90
C THR A 206 9.24 -1.19 -22.39
N MET A 207 10.22 -0.86 -23.24
CA MET A 207 10.14 -1.13 -24.68
C MET A 207 10.05 -2.62 -25.00
N LYS A 208 10.78 -3.48 -24.26
CA LYS A 208 10.66 -4.93 -24.40
C LYS A 208 9.27 -5.43 -24.01
N THR A 209 8.72 -4.94 -22.88
CA THR A 209 7.37 -5.26 -22.44
C THR A 209 6.32 -4.85 -23.48
N LEU A 210 6.44 -3.65 -24.04
CA LEU A 210 5.56 -3.14 -25.09
C LEU A 210 5.62 -3.99 -26.36
N ARG A 211 6.83 -4.37 -26.83
CA ARG A 211 6.99 -5.24 -27.99
C ARG A 211 6.30 -6.60 -27.79
N VAL A 212 6.47 -7.20 -26.61
CA VAL A 212 5.79 -8.48 -26.28
C VAL A 212 4.28 -8.27 -26.24
N ALA A 213 3.79 -7.17 -25.66
CA ALA A 213 2.36 -6.87 -25.60
C ALA A 213 1.73 -6.67 -27.00
N PHE A 214 2.39 -5.90 -27.88
CA PHE A 214 1.92 -5.68 -29.24
C PHE A 214 1.96 -6.96 -30.07
N LEU A 215 3.04 -7.76 -29.97
CA LEU A 215 3.14 -9.05 -30.67
C LEU A 215 2.05 -10.01 -30.19
N SER A 216 1.80 -10.03 -28.89
CA SER A 216 0.72 -10.81 -28.28
C SER A 216 -0.65 -10.42 -28.83
N SER A 217 -0.94 -9.12 -28.85
CA SER A 217 -2.20 -8.61 -29.42
C SER A 217 -2.36 -8.96 -30.89
N LEU A 218 -1.29 -8.84 -31.69
CA LEU A 218 -1.29 -9.21 -33.10
C LEU A 218 -1.59 -10.69 -33.29
N VAL A 219 -0.93 -11.58 -32.54
CA VAL A 219 -1.14 -13.03 -32.63
C VAL A 219 -2.59 -13.38 -32.25
N LEU A 220 -3.11 -12.81 -31.15
CA LEU A 220 -4.49 -13.06 -30.74
C LEU A 220 -5.51 -12.55 -31.77
N GLU A 221 -5.24 -11.40 -32.40
CA GLU A 221 -6.05 -10.84 -33.49
C GLU A 221 -6.07 -11.78 -34.71
N LEU A 222 -4.89 -12.23 -35.14
CA LEU A 222 -4.76 -13.15 -36.27
C LEU A 222 -5.47 -14.48 -36.01
N VAL A 223 -5.27 -15.06 -34.84
CA VAL A 223 -5.93 -16.32 -34.45
C VAL A 223 -7.45 -16.17 -34.43
N ALA A 224 -7.96 -15.09 -33.83
CA ALA A 224 -9.40 -14.85 -33.76
C ALA A 224 -9.99 -14.61 -35.16
N THR A 225 -9.35 -13.79 -36.00
CA THR A 225 -9.80 -13.49 -37.35
C THR A 225 -9.77 -14.72 -38.26
N LEU A 226 -8.69 -15.50 -38.17
CA LEU A 226 -8.59 -16.74 -38.93
C LEU A 226 -9.64 -17.79 -38.50
N SER A 227 -9.91 -17.87 -37.18
CA SER A 227 -10.97 -18.75 -36.65
C SER A 227 -12.37 -18.33 -37.14
N VAL A 228 -12.66 -17.03 -37.19
CA VAL A 228 -13.92 -16.54 -37.76
C VAL A 228 -14.00 -16.86 -39.26
N ALA A 229 -12.91 -16.66 -40.01
CA ALA A 229 -12.87 -16.99 -41.45
C ALA A 229 -13.09 -18.50 -41.70
N LEU A 230 -12.51 -19.36 -40.82
CA LEU A 230 -12.68 -20.81 -40.90
C LEU A 230 -14.14 -21.26 -40.69
N VAL A 231 -14.93 -20.48 -39.96
CA VAL A 231 -16.38 -20.64 -39.79
C VAL A 231 -17.13 -20.07 -41.01
N ALA A 232 -16.78 -18.83 -41.41
CA ALA A 232 -17.51 -18.07 -42.40
C ALA A 232 -17.43 -18.68 -43.82
N VAL A 233 -16.25 -19.20 -44.23
CA VAL A 233 -16.04 -19.75 -45.58
C VAL A 233 -16.90 -20.99 -45.84
N PRO A 234 -16.92 -22.02 -45.00
CA PRO A 234 -17.82 -23.19 -45.20
C PRO A 234 -19.30 -22.82 -45.19
N ILE A 235 -19.71 -21.86 -44.34
CA ILE A 235 -21.10 -21.39 -44.30
C ILE A 235 -21.47 -20.71 -45.64
N GLY A 236 -20.58 -19.89 -46.19
CA GLY A 236 -20.79 -19.25 -47.48
C GLY A 236 -20.98 -20.27 -48.60
N PHE A 237 -20.13 -21.30 -48.68
CA PHE A 237 -20.28 -22.39 -49.67
C PHE A 237 -21.57 -23.20 -49.47
N ARG A 238 -21.95 -23.53 -48.25
CA ARG A 238 -23.18 -24.28 -47.94
C ARG A 238 -24.43 -23.46 -48.27
N LEU A 239 -24.40 -22.14 -48.03
CA LEU A 239 -25.48 -21.22 -48.40
C LEU A 239 -25.65 -21.16 -49.92
N LEU A 240 -24.55 -21.03 -50.67
CA LEU A 240 -24.57 -20.98 -52.13
C LEU A 240 -25.06 -22.29 -52.76
N ALA A 241 -24.72 -23.42 -52.15
CA ALA A 241 -25.14 -24.75 -52.54
C ALA A 241 -26.59 -25.09 -52.13
N GLY A 242 -27.30 -24.18 -51.45
CA GLY A 242 -28.68 -24.41 -50.97
C GLY A 242 -28.78 -25.37 -49.79
N GLY A 243 -27.65 -25.77 -49.19
CA GLY A 243 -27.61 -26.66 -48.01
C GLY A 243 -27.81 -26.00 -46.67
N LEU A 244 -28.01 -24.68 -46.63
CA LEU A 244 -28.26 -23.90 -45.42
C LEU A 244 -29.18 -22.71 -45.75
N ASP A 245 -30.17 -22.43 -44.91
CA ASP A 245 -31.03 -21.27 -45.07
C ASP A 245 -30.30 -19.95 -44.70
N ALA A 246 -30.70 -18.85 -45.33
CA ALA A 246 -30.02 -17.56 -45.17
C ALA A 246 -30.08 -17.02 -43.73
N ARG A 247 -31.18 -17.25 -43.01
CA ARG A 247 -31.32 -16.82 -41.63
C ARG A 247 -30.32 -17.52 -40.69
N THR A 248 -30.22 -18.85 -40.83
CA THR A 248 -29.26 -19.66 -40.06
C THR A 248 -27.83 -19.27 -40.39
N ALA A 249 -27.51 -19.08 -41.69
CA ALA A 249 -26.17 -18.62 -42.10
C ALA A 249 -25.80 -17.28 -41.48
N LEU A 250 -26.70 -16.29 -41.53
CA LEU A 250 -26.49 -14.98 -40.95
C LEU A 250 -26.39 -15.04 -39.43
N LEU A 251 -27.22 -15.84 -38.75
CA LEU A 251 -27.13 -16.04 -37.30
C LEU A 251 -25.75 -16.54 -36.87
N ILE A 252 -25.22 -17.54 -37.57
CA ILE A 252 -23.91 -18.11 -37.24
C ILE A 252 -22.81 -17.09 -37.55
N LEU A 253 -22.88 -16.36 -38.66
CA LEU A 253 -21.91 -15.32 -39.03
C LEU A 253 -21.87 -14.14 -38.00
N VAL A 254 -23.01 -13.82 -37.39
CA VAL A 254 -23.09 -12.81 -36.33
C VAL A 254 -22.60 -13.34 -34.99
N LEU A 255 -22.89 -14.61 -34.67
CA LEU A 255 -22.50 -15.23 -33.39
C LEU A 255 -21.03 -15.64 -33.34
N ALA A 256 -20.42 -16.07 -34.47
CA ALA A 256 -19.05 -16.52 -34.48
C ALA A 256 -18.06 -15.49 -33.91
N PRO A 257 -18.05 -14.21 -34.34
CA PRO A 257 -17.19 -13.19 -33.72
C PRO A 257 -17.43 -13.01 -32.23
N GLU A 258 -18.68 -13.08 -31.77
CA GLU A 258 -19.04 -12.88 -30.35
C GLU A 258 -18.47 -14.00 -29.44
N ALA A 259 -18.16 -15.18 -29.98
CA ALA A 259 -17.45 -16.23 -29.25
C ALA A 259 -15.97 -15.90 -29.01
N TYR A 260 -15.29 -15.22 -29.96
CA TYR A 260 -13.85 -14.96 -29.89
C TYR A 260 -13.50 -13.62 -29.27
N LEU A 261 -14.35 -12.57 -29.49
CA LEU A 261 -14.12 -11.19 -29.01
C LEU A 261 -13.83 -11.09 -27.51
N PRO A 262 -14.59 -11.74 -26.59
CA PRO A 262 -14.34 -11.63 -25.16
C PRO A 262 -13.00 -12.24 -24.74
N LEU A 263 -12.59 -13.37 -25.34
CA LEU A 263 -11.31 -13.99 -25.04
C LEU A 263 -10.15 -13.13 -25.51
N ARG A 264 -10.26 -12.56 -26.72
CA ARG A 264 -9.27 -11.62 -27.26
C ARG A 264 -9.15 -10.38 -26.37
N ALA A 265 -10.28 -9.80 -25.94
CA ALA A 265 -10.31 -8.64 -25.06
C ALA A 265 -9.67 -8.93 -23.69
N ALA A 266 -9.91 -10.12 -23.13
CA ALA A 266 -9.26 -10.55 -21.89
C ALA A 266 -7.75 -10.70 -22.08
N GLY A 267 -7.31 -11.34 -23.19
CA GLY A 267 -5.90 -11.49 -23.54
C GLY A 267 -5.18 -10.16 -23.70
N ALA A 268 -5.78 -9.19 -24.38
CA ALA A 268 -5.21 -7.86 -24.57
C ALA A 268 -5.02 -7.10 -23.24
N LYS A 269 -5.94 -7.30 -22.26
CA LYS A 269 -5.86 -6.67 -20.94
C LYS A 269 -4.90 -7.39 -19.99
N PHE A 270 -4.44 -8.58 -20.32
CA PHE A 270 -3.59 -9.39 -19.44
C PHE A 270 -2.28 -8.69 -19.07
N HIS A 271 -1.62 -8.03 -20.01
CA HIS A 271 -0.32 -7.37 -19.78
C HIS A 271 -0.42 -6.23 -18.75
N ALA A 272 -1.40 -5.35 -18.89
CA ALA A 272 -1.66 -4.29 -17.91
C ALA A 272 -2.09 -4.85 -16.54
N ALA A 273 -2.80 -5.99 -16.56
CA ALA A 273 -3.25 -6.66 -15.35
C ALA A 273 -2.11 -7.38 -14.60
N ALA A 274 -1.09 -7.88 -15.29
CA ALA A 274 0.05 -8.54 -14.69
C ALA A 274 0.84 -7.59 -13.76
N GLU A 275 1.06 -6.34 -14.18
CA GLU A 275 1.67 -5.30 -13.36
C GLU A 275 0.79 -4.99 -12.12
N GLY A 276 -0.51 -4.81 -12.33
CA GLY A 276 -1.46 -4.56 -11.23
C GLY A 276 -1.55 -5.71 -10.24
N LEU A 277 -1.43 -6.95 -10.71
CA LEU A 277 -1.41 -8.14 -9.85
C LEU A 277 -0.12 -8.24 -9.03
N ALA A 278 1.03 -7.90 -9.62
CA ALA A 278 2.32 -7.85 -8.92
C ALA A 278 2.28 -6.80 -7.80
N ALA A 279 1.82 -5.58 -8.11
CA ALA A 279 1.64 -4.51 -7.13
C ALA A 279 0.65 -4.89 -6.00
N LEU A 280 -0.45 -5.55 -6.35
CA LEU A 280 -1.43 -6.04 -5.37
C LEU A 280 -0.83 -7.10 -4.43
N ARG A 281 -0.05 -8.04 -4.95
CA ARG A 281 0.63 -9.06 -4.14
C ARG A 281 1.63 -8.44 -3.17
N GLU A 282 2.41 -7.49 -3.63
CA GLU A 282 3.38 -6.77 -2.82
C GLU A 282 2.68 -5.95 -1.71
N ALA A 283 1.61 -5.22 -2.03
CA ALA A 283 0.82 -4.48 -1.05
C ALA A 283 0.14 -5.38 -0.01
N LEU A 284 -0.27 -6.59 -0.40
CA LEU A 284 -0.85 -7.59 0.49
C LEU A 284 0.21 -8.33 1.34
N ALA A 285 1.46 -8.39 0.89
CA ALA A 285 2.56 -8.96 1.65
C ALA A 285 2.97 -8.09 2.87
N VAL A 286 2.69 -6.78 2.81
CA VAL A 286 2.87 -5.91 3.97
C VAL A 286 1.95 -6.38 5.11
N PRO A 287 2.49 -6.70 6.30
CA PRO A 287 1.67 -7.14 7.43
C PRO A 287 0.58 -6.11 7.73
N ALA A 288 -0.68 -6.54 7.76
CA ALA A 288 -1.72 -5.67 8.27
C ALA A 288 -1.44 -5.48 9.77
N VAL A 289 -1.36 -4.26 10.23
CA VAL A 289 -1.52 -4.00 11.66
C VAL A 289 -2.92 -4.50 11.98
N SER A 290 -2.97 -5.67 12.62
CA SER A 290 -4.22 -6.32 12.98
C SER A 290 -4.88 -5.41 14.03
N LEU A 291 -5.90 -4.65 13.62
CA LEU A 291 -6.86 -4.09 14.55
C LEU A 291 -7.59 -5.31 15.16
N ARG A 292 -7.00 -5.88 16.19
CA ARG A 292 -7.60 -7.00 16.90
C ARG A 292 -8.91 -6.49 17.51
N THR A 293 -10.02 -7.02 17.05
CA THR A 293 -11.40 -6.71 17.45
C THR A 293 -11.70 -7.02 18.94
N ALA A 294 -10.73 -7.51 19.67
CA ALA A 294 -10.77 -7.79 21.11
C ALA A 294 -9.63 -7.11 21.87
N ALA A 295 -9.14 -5.96 21.37
CA ALA A 295 -8.09 -5.21 22.03
C ALA A 295 -8.59 -4.64 23.36
N ARG A 296 -7.87 -4.90 24.44
CA ARG A 296 -8.17 -4.34 25.75
C ARG A 296 -7.77 -2.87 25.76
N THR A 297 -8.69 -2.01 26.18
CA THR A 297 -8.36 -0.63 26.55
C THR A 297 -7.72 -0.63 27.93
N ARG A 298 -6.58 0.05 28.06
CA ARG A 298 -5.91 0.22 29.33
C ARG A 298 -6.52 1.34 30.16
N ARG A 299 -6.55 1.21 31.48
CA ARG A 299 -6.81 2.36 32.39
C ARG A 299 -5.66 3.35 32.28
N ARG A 300 -5.97 4.64 32.19
CA ARG A 300 -4.97 5.72 32.17
C ARG A 300 -4.25 5.81 33.52
N GLY A 301 -2.99 6.18 33.51
CA GLY A 301 -2.13 6.35 34.67
C GLY A 301 -0.71 5.88 34.37
N ALA A 302 0.20 6.04 35.32
CA ALA A 302 1.55 5.54 35.19
C ALA A 302 1.58 4.00 35.03
N PRO A 303 2.05 3.42 33.91
CA PRO A 303 2.10 1.98 33.71
C PRO A 303 3.30 1.35 34.40
N SER A 304 3.16 0.11 34.84
CA SER A 304 4.32 -0.78 35.03
C SER A 304 4.69 -1.43 33.68
N LEU A 305 5.99 -1.55 33.41
CA LEU A 305 6.50 -2.19 32.20
C LEU A 305 7.38 -3.39 32.59
N VAL A 306 7.14 -4.55 31.98
CA VAL A 306 7.99 -5.73 32.17
C VAL A 306 8.33 -6.32 30.80
N LEU A 307 9.61 -6.40 30.49
CA LEU A 307 10.14 -7.08 29.33
C LEU A 307 10.66 -8.43 29.77
N GLU A 308 10.25 -9.50 29.12
CA GLU A 308 10.64 -10.86 29.42
C GLU A 308 11.31 -11.49 28.20
N ARG A 309 12.63 -11.66 28.26
CA ARG A 309 13.51 -12.25 27.24
C ARG A 309 13.23 -11.68 25.83
N VAL A 310 13.12 -10.36 25.73
CA VAL A 310 12.80 -9.66 24.47
C VAL A 310 14.00 -9.70 23.54
N SER A 311 13.81 -10.26 22.34
CA SER A 311 14.82 -10.24 21.27
C SER A 311 14.23 -9.61 19.99
N VAL A 312 15.07 -8.84 19.29
CA VAL A 312 14.72 -8.18 18.02
C VAL A 312 15.93 -8.22 17.10
N SER A 313 15.72 -8.57 15.83
CA SER A 313 16.75 -8.58 14.79
C SER A 313 16.31 -7.76 13.58
N TYR A 314 17.25 -7.13 12.90
CA TYR A 314 17.05 -6.44 11.61
C TYR A 314 17.93 -7.09 10.55
N ASP A 315 17.33 -7.61 9.48
CA ASP A 315 18.06 -8.29 8.39
C ASP A 315 19.09 -9.31 8.94
N ASP A 316 18.65 -10.16 9.89
CA ASP A 316 19.43 -11.19 10.62
C ASP A 316 20.52 -10.64 11.57
N VAL A 317 20.62 -9.32 11.76
CA VAL A 317 21.53 -8.72 12.74
C VAL A 317 20.78 -8.48 14.05
N PRO A 318 21.20 -9.09 15.18
CA PRO A 318 20.53 -8.92 16.45
C PRO A 318 20.72 -7.49 16.99
N ALA A 319 19.61 -6.80 17.27
CA ALA A 319 19.58 -5.48 17.89
C ALA A 319 19.29 -5.55 19.39
N LEU A 320 18.44 -6.51 19.81
CA LEU A 320 18.18 -6.85 21.21
C LEU A 320 18.26 -8.37 21.36
N SER A 321 18.85 -8.86 22.45
CA SER A 321 19.06 -10.29 22.71
C SER A 321 18.67 -10.61 24.15
N GLU A 322 17.53 -11.29 24.33
CA GLU A 322 17.03 -11.76 25.63
C GLU A 322 17.02 -10.66 26.71
N VAL A 323 16.47 -9.49 26.38
CA VAL A 323 16.38 -8.35 27.29
C VAL A 323 15.31 -8.61 28.34
N ASP A 324 15.72 -8.64 29.59
CA ASP A 324 14.86 -8.62 30.78
C ASP A 324 14.97 -7.24 31.44
N LEU A 325 13.83 -6.57 31.64
CA LEU A 325 13.77 -5.24 32.26
C LEU A 325 12.43 -5.05 32.94
N SER A 326 12.44 -4.59 34.19
CA SER A 326 11.24 -4.23 34.94
C SER A 326 11.28 -2.76 35.33
N VAL A 327 10.24 -2.00 34.92
CA VAL A 327 10.05 -0.60 35.29
C VAL A 327 8.75 -0.49 36.08
N PRO A 328 8.82 -0.30 37.40
CA PRO A 328 7.63 -0.11 38.22
C PRO A 328 6.80 1.12 37.80
N ALA A 329 5.51 1.11 38.11
CA ALA A 329 4.63 2.27 37.87
C ALA A 329 5.16 3.51 38.59
N GLY A 330 5.28 4.62 37.87
CA GLY A 330 5.81 5.88 38.41
C GLY A 330 7.34 5.94 38.54
N ALA A 331 8.07 4.87 38.23
CA ALA A 331 9.53 4.89 38.26
C ALA A 331 10.13 5.52 37.00
N HIS A 332 11.27 6.19 37.16
CA HIS A 332 12.05 6.79 36.08
C HIS A 332 13.34 5.98 35.87
N VAL A 333 13.54 5.47 34.66
CA VAL A 333 14.70 4.65 34.29
C VAL A 333 15.53 5.37 33.21
N ALA A 334 16.82 5.54 33.48
CA ALA A 334 17.76 6.00 32.47
C ALA A 334 18.39 4.81 31.74
N LEU A 335 18.29 4.78 30.43
CA LEU A 335 18.98 3.81 29.56
C LEU A 335 20.30 4.45 29.09
N VAL A 336 21.41 3.85 29.48
CA VAL A 336 22.75 4.27 29.06
C VAL A 336 23.43 3.17 28.24
N GLY A 337 24.47 3.52 27.48
CA GLY A 337 25.24 2.55 26.71
C GLY A 337 25.78 3.15 25.41
N PRO A 338 26.72 2.47 24.73
CA PRO A 338 27.34 2.96 23.50
C PRO A 338 26.30 3.13 22.35
N SER A 339 26.67 3.89 21.31
CA SER A 339 25.86 3.97 20.09
C SER A 339 25.74 2.57 19.47
N GLY A 340 24.54 2.24 18.98
CA GLY A 340 24.25 0.92 18.42
C GLY A 340 23.94 -0.19 19.44
N SER A 341 23.91 0.09 20.76
CA SER A 341 23.63 -0.92 21.78
C SER A 341 22.16 -1.40 21.85
N GLY A 342 21.25 -0.83 21.03
CA GLY A 342 19.85 -1.25 20.98
C GLY A 342 18.86 -0.34 21.71
N LYS A 343 19.28 0.82 22.28
CA LYS A 343 18.42 1.73 23.07
C LYS A 343 17.20 2.21 22.29
N SER A 344 17.39 2.73 21.09
CA SER A 344 16.27 3.21 20.24
C SER A 344 15.38 2.06 19.76
N THR A 345 15.93 0.85 19.58
CA THR A 345 15.14 -0.36 19.30
C THR A 345 14.27 -0.70 20.50
N LEU A 346 14.80 -0.62 21.73
CA LEU A 346 14.03 -0.85 22.96
C LEU A 346 12.87 0.14 23.06
N LEU A 347 13.10 1.43 22.81
CA LEU A 347 12.01 2.43 22.78
C LEU A 347 10.98 2.11 21.69
N SER A 348 11.42 1.67 20.52
CA SER A 348 10.52 1.27 19.42
C SER A 348 9.65 0.06 19.77
N VAL A 349 10.19 -0.89 20.54
CA VAL A 349 9.44 -2.03 21.10
C VAL A 349 8.41 -1.55 22.12
N LEU A 350 8.78 -0.65 23.04
CA LEU A 350 7.86 -0.08 24.02
C LEU A 350 6.74 0.76 23.37
N LEU A 351 7.03 1.45 22.25
CA LEU A 351 6.03 2.12 21.44
C LEU A 351 5.10 1.17 20.69
N GLY A 352 5.45 -0.12 20.61
CA GLY A 352 4.72 -1.11 19.80
C GLY A 352 4.96 -0.95 18.29
N PHE A 353 5.96 -0.17 17.87
CA PHE A 353 6.33 0.00 16.46
C PHE A 353 7.06 -1.23 15.91
N VAL A 354 7.85 -1.88 16.75
CA VAL A 354 8.60 -3.09 16.41
C VAL A 354 8.12 -4.21 17.33
N PRO A 355 7.45 -5.24 16.81
CA PRO A 355 7.11 -6.42 17.60
C PRO A 355 8.39 -7.23 17.89
N PRO A 356 8.57 -7.78 19.09
CA PRO A 356 9.68 -8.65 19.38
C PRO A 356 9.58 -9.97 18.59
N ASP A 357 10.74 -10.46 18.10
CA ASP A 357 10.87 -11.77 17.44
C ASP A 357 10.62 -12.90 18.44
N SER A 358 11.12 -12.75 19.67
CA SER A 358 10.87 -13.64 20.80
C SER A 358 10.72 -12.85 22.10
N GLY A 359 10.13 -13.49 23.11
CA GLY A 359 9.78 -12.84 24.36
C GLY A 359 8.49 -12.04 24.30
N ARG A 360 8.23 -11.23 25.31
CA ARG A 360 7.02 -10.40 25.41
C ARG A 360 7.24 -9.14 26.22
N VAL A 361 6.41 -8.13 25.97
CA VAL A 361 6.34 -6.88 26.75
C VAL A 361 5.00 -6.85 27.45
N LEU A 362 5.02 -6.73 28.76
CA LEU A 362 3.82 -6.60 29.58
C LEU A 362 3.68 -5.16 30.05
N VAL A 363 2.48 -4.62 29.94
CA VAL A 363 2.04 -3.32 30.43
C VAL A 363 0.95 -3.56 31.46
N ASP A 364 1.20 -3.26 32.72
CA ASP A 364 0.32 -3.61 33.85
C ASP A 364 -0.09 -5.11 33.84
N GLY A 365 0.86 -6.00 33.50
CA GLY A 365 0.65 -7.45 33.41
C GLY A 365 -0.07 -7.92 32.13
N VAL A 366 -0.42 -7.02 31.23
CA VAL A 366 -1.10 -7.34 29.95
C VAL A 366 -0.09 -7.26 28.81
N ASP A 367 -0.03 -8.30 27.95
CA ASP A 367 0.85 -8.27 26.77
C ASP A 367 0.52 -7.08 25.88
N LEU A 368 1.53 -6.24 25.55
CA LEU A 368 1.42 -5.06 24.71
C LEU A 368 0.76 -5.38 23.35
N ARG A 369 1.04 -6.58 22.80
CA ARG A 369 0.42 -7.03 21.54
C ARG A 369 -1.09 -7.25 21.65
N SER A 370 -1.65 -7.36 22.85
CA SER A 370 -3.10 -7.49 23.09
C SER A 370 -3.80 -6.17 23.35
N LEU A 371 -3.05 -5.07 23.54
CA LEU A 371 -3.61 -3.73 23.69
C LEU A 371 -4.02 -3.15 22.33
N GLU A 372 -5.01 -2.27 22.35
CA GLU A 372 -5.35 -1.49 21.18
C GLU A 372 -4.24 -0.45 20.91
N PRO A 373 -3.58 -0.46 19.72
CA PRO A 373 -2.45 0.41 19.44
C PRO A 373 -2.77 1.91 19.59
N ALA A 374 -3.96 2.35 19.16
CA ALA A 374 -4.37 3.75 19.27
C ALA A 374 -4.55 4.16 20.74
N SER A 375 -5.14 3.29 21.56
CA SER A 375 -5.30 3.51 23.00
C SER A 375 -3.96 3.55 23.72
N TRP A 376 -3.03 2.62 23.39
CA TRP A 376 -1.68 2.61 23.94
C TRP A 376 -0.90 3.88 23.58
N LEU A 377 -0.82 4.23 22.30
CA LEU A 377 -0.09 5.40 21.85
C LEU A 377 -0.68 6.73 22.36
N ALA A 378 -1.98 6.76 22.65
CA ALA A 378 -2.60 7.93 23.30
C ALA A 378 -2.10 8.14 24.74
N ASP A 379 -1.63 7.07 25.41
CA ASP A 379 -1.11 7.09 26.77
C ASP A 379 0.43 7.28 26.85
N VAL A 380 1.09 7.47 25.69
CA VAL A 380 2.54 7.67 25.60
C VAL A 380 2.88 9.10 25.16
N ALA A 381 3.71 9.79 25.95
CA ALA A 381 4.39 11.03 25.57
C ALA A 381 5.80 10.69 25.07
N TRP A 382 6.03 10.84 23.77
CA TRP A 382 7.30 10.46 23.14
C TRP A 382 8.04 11.65 22.53
N VAL A 383 9.32 11.75 22.84
CA VAL A 383 10.27 12.70 22.24
C VAL A 383 11.37 11.91 21.55
N PRO A 384 11.36 11.82 20.23
CA PRO A 384 12.41 11.13 19.47
C PRO A 384 13.71 11.95 19.45
N GLN A 385 14.83 11.30 19.15
CA GLN A 385 16.14 11.93 18.98
C GLN A 385 16.12 13.07 17.95
N ARG A 386 15.31 12.92 16.88
CA ARG A 386 15.07 13.93 15.84
C ARG A 386 13.58 14.12 15.62
N PRO A 387 12.95 15.12 16.25
CA PRO A 387 11.54 15.37 16.05
C PRO A 387 11.22 15.76 14.61
N THR A 388 10.31 15.01 13.98
CA THR A 388 9.78 15.35 12.65
C THR A 388 8.74 16.43 12.79
N LEU A 389 8.87 17.51 12.01
CA LEU A 389 7.89 18.57 11.90
C LEU A 389 7.17 18.47 10.55
N PHE A 390 5.89 18.78 10.58
CA PHE A 390 5.02 18.72 9.41
C PHE A 390 4.78 20.14 8.88
N ARG A 391 4.51 20.24 7.59
CA ARG A 391 4.09 21.52 7.00
C ARG A 391 2.83 22.03 7.69
N GLY A 392 2.91 23.24 8.24
CA GLY A 392 1.83 23.86 9.02
C GLY A 392 2.36 24.97 9.91
N SER A 393 1.57 25.49 10.85
CA SER A 393 2.05 26.47 11.84
C SER A 393 2.85 25.82 12.97
N LEU A 394 3.62 26.61 13.71
CA LEU A 394 4.31 26.14 14.91
C LEU A 394 3.29 25.59 15.93
N ALA A 395 2.16 26.30 16.13
CA ALA A 395 1.07 25.86 17.00
C ALA A 395 0.51 24.49 16.57
N SER A 396 0.22 24.29 15.27
CA SER A 396 -0.30 23.02 14.75
C SER A 396 0.70 21.87 14.93
N ASN A 397 1.98 22.17 14.87
CA ASN A 397 3.04 21.20 15.14
C ASN A 397 3.15 20.84 16.62
N ILE A 398 2.86 21.73 17.55
CA ILE A 398 2.83 21.43 18.99
C ILE A 398 1.58 20.61 19.32
N ALA A 399 0.40 21.06 18.90
CA ALA A 399 -0.87 20.39 19.18
C ALA A 399 -0.97 19.01 18.49
N LEU A 400 -0.40 18.85 17.31
CA LEU A 400 -0.35 17.64 16.47
C LEU A 400 -1.64 16.82 16.52
N GLY A 401 -2.79 17.47 16.26
CA GLY A 401 -4.09 16.81 16.17
C GLY A 401 -4.72 16.45 17.52
N LEU A 402 -4.24 16.99 18.64
CA LEU A 402 -4.89 16.86 19.95
C LEU A 402 -5.97 17.93 20.09
N PRO A 403 -7.27 17.58 20.04
CA PRO A 403 -8.35 18.55 20.23
C PRO A 403 -8.28 19.13 21.65
N GLY A 404 -8.34 20.46 21.76
CA GLY A 404 -8.37 21.16 23.07
C GLY A 404 -7.04 21.16 23.84
N ALA A 405 -5.91 20.74 23.21
CA ALA A 405 -4.61 20.83 23.86
C ALA A 405 -4.25 22.30 24.15
N ASP A 406 -3.89 22.60 25.39
CA ASP A 406 -3.28 23.90 25.73
C ASP A 406 -1.83 23.91 25.22
N PHE A 407 -1.70 24.22 23.93
CA PHE A 407 -0.39 24.30 23.29
C PHE A 407 0.44 25.47 23.83
N VAL A 408 -0.20 26.50 24.35
CA VAL A 408 0.50 27.69 24.93
C VAL A 408 1.20 27.33 26.23
N ALA A 409 0.51 26.61 27.14
CA ALA A 409 1.13 26.11 28.36
C ALA A 409 2.26 25.12 28.07
N ALA A 410 2.06 24.21 27.12
CA ALA A 410 3.08 23.25 26.70
C ALA A 410 4.31 23.94 26.05
N ALA A 411 4.07 24.94 25.20
CA ALA A 411 5.12 25.74 24.57
C ALA A 411 5.93 26.51 25.60
N ARG A 412 5.26 27.13 26.56
CA ARG A 412 5.91 27.85 27.69
C ARG A 412 6.75 26.90 28.53
N ALA A 413 6.21 25.73 28.86
CA ALA A 413 6.93 24.72 29.61
C ALA A 413 8.19 24.22 28.88
N ALA A 414 8.17 24.18 27.53
CA ALA A 414 9.32 23.86 26.69
C ALA A 414 10.19 25.05 26.31
N ALA A 415 9.98 26.21 26.92
CA ALA A 415 10.70 27.47 26.65
C ALA A 415 10.64 27.90 25.15
N LEU A 416 9.51 27.66 24.49
CA LEU A 416 9.28 28.05 23.10
C LEU A 416 8.76 29.50 22.97
N ASP A 417 8.35 30.15 24.05
CA ASP A 417 7.87 31.55 24.04
C ASP A 417 8.90 32.51 23.43
N SER A 418 10.17 32.36 23.83
CA SER A 418 11.27 33.17 23.30
C SER A 418 11.54 32.91 21.82
N VAL A 419 11.28 31.67 21.35
CA VAL A 419 11.39 31.30 19.93
C VAL A 419 10.24 31.93 19.15
N ALA A 420 9.01 31.76 19.62
CA ALA A 420 7.83 32.34 18.99
C ALA A 420 7.90 33.86 18.91
N ALA A 421 8.36 34.52 19.98
CA ALA A 421 8.55 35.96 20.00
C ALA A 421 9.57 36.47 18.95
N GLY A 422 10.54 35.67 18.59
CA GLY A 422 11.51 35.97 17.53
C GLY A 422 11.06 35.66 16.12
N LEU A 423 9.88 35.04 15.94
CA LEU A 423 9.35 34.63 14.64
C LEU A 423 8.32 35.65 14.11
N PRO A 424 8.22 35.85 12.77
CA PRO A 424 7.39 36.92 12.18
C PRO A 424 5.90 36.87 12.54
N ARG A 425 5.36 35.68 12.84
CA ARG A 425 3.94 35.45 13.18
C ARG A 425 3.76 34.70 14.51
N GLY A 426 4.78 34.71 15.37
CA GLY A 426 4.73 33.98 16.63
C GLY A 426 4.45 32.49 16.40
N PHE A 427 3.48 31.94 17.12
CA PHE A 427 3.05 30.54 16.99
C PHE A 427 2.34 30.23 15.68
N ASP A 428 1.84 31.22 14.94
CA ASP A 428 1.23 31.03 13.61
C ASP A 428 2.26 31.07 12.49
N THR A 429 3.54 31.17 12.79
CA THR A 429 4.61 31.12 11.81
C THR A 429 4.59 29.78 11.08
N PRO A 430 4.52 29.78 9.73
CA PRO A 430 4.56 28.54 8.96
C PRO A 430 5.92 27.87 9.08
N VAL A 431 5.90 26.58 9.34
CA VAL A 431 7.05 25.69 9.39
C VAL A 431 7.06 24.88 8.09
N GLY A 432 8.19 24.85 7.39
CA GLY A 432 8.37 24.07 6.18
C GLY A 432 8.49 22.56 6.44
N GLU A 433 8.70 21.80 5.39
CA GLU A 433 8.92 20.35 5.50
C GLU A 433 10.15 20.06 6.38
N LEU A 434 10.04 19.02 7.23
CA LEU A 434 11.11 18.62 8.17
C LEU A 434 11.58 19.74 9.11
N GLY A 435 10.78 20.80 9.30
CA GLY A 435 11.10 21.90 10.19
C GLY A 435 12.04 22.94 9.57
N GLU A 436 11.99 23.11 8.26
CA GLU A 436 12.72 24.17 7.56
C GLU A 436 12.36 25.53 8.18
N GLY A 437 13.38 26.37 8.46
CA GLY A 437 13.24 27.64 9.15
C GLY A 437 13.47 27.57 10.66
N LEU A 438 13.62 26.38 11.27
CA LEU A 438 13.92 26.21 12.68
C LEU A 438 15.31 25.59 12.91
N SER A 439 16.02 26.02 13.95
CA SER A 439 17.27 25.40 14.39
C SER A 439 17.02 23.99 14.97
N ALA A 440 18.07 23.17 15.09
CA ALA A 440 17.96 21.83 15.69
C ALA A 440 17.39 21.88 17.13
N GLY A 441 17.87 22.84 17.94
CA GLY A 441 17.37 23.05 19.30
C GLY A 441 15.91 23.52 19.35
N GLN A 442 15.49 24.36 18.40
CA GLN A 442 14.09 24.78 18.29
C GLN A 442 13.19 23.60 17.93
N ARG A 443 13.59 22.76 16.96
CA ARG A 443 12.86 21.52 16.62
C ARG A 443 12.76 20.59 17.82
N GLN A 444 13.82 20.43 18.59
CA GLN A 444 13.83 19.58 19.79
C GLN A 444 12.83 20.09 20.83
N ARG A 445 12.78 21.41 21.06
CA ARG A 445 11.80 22.03 21.98
C ARG A 445 10.36 21.88 21.49
N VAL A 446 10.09 21.89 20.18
CA VAL A 446 8.77 21.54 19.62
C VAL A 446 8.39 20.09 19.92
N GLY A 447 9.32 19.14 19.76
CA GLY A 447 9.11 17.76 20.14
C GLY A 447 8.77 17.59 21.63
N LEU A 448 9.47 18.32 22.49
CA LEU A 448 9.21 18.34 23.92
C LEU A 448 7.86 18.97 24.24
N ALA A 449 7.49 20.09 23.59
CA ALA A 449 6.18 20.74 23.78
C ALA A 449 5.03 19.79 23.36
N ARG A 450 5.20 18.99 22.29
CA ARG A 450 4.24 17.92 21.92
C ARG A 450 4.03 16.91 23.02
N ALA A 451 5.11 16.45 23.66
CA ALA A 451 5.04 15.50 24.76
C ALA A 451 4.37 16.11 25.99
N LEU A 452 4.69 17.39 26.31
CA LEU A 452 4.07 18.16 27.40
C LEU A 452 2.58 18.44 27.16
N ALA A 453 2.17 18.65 25.89
CA ALA A 453 0.76 18.85 25.54
C ALA A 453 -0.09 17.58 25.80
N ARG A 454 0.52 16.40 25.90
CA ARG A 454 -0.12 15.12 26.26
C ARG A 454 -0.22 14.99 27.78
N THR A 455 -1.01 15.82 28.42
CA THR A 455 -1.17 15.86 29.89
C THR A 455 -1.71 14.56 30.48
N SER A 456 -2.49 13.79 29.71
CA SER A 456 -3.09 12.52 30.13
C SER A 456 -2.18 11.29 29.92
N ALA A 457 -0.99 11.46 29.32
CA ALA A 457 -0.09 10.34 29.06
C ALA A 457 0.56 9.84 30.37
N GLY A 458 0.46 8.54 30.63
CA GLY A 458 1.05 7.91 31.80
C GLY A 458 2.51 7.46 31.60
N LEU A 459 2.95 7.29 30.36
CA LEU A 459 4.31 6.89 30.00
C LEU A 459 5.04 8.01 29.26
N VAL A 460 6.28 8.26 29.66
CA VAL A 460 7.19 9.21 29.00
C VAL A 460 8.36 8.45 28.41
N LEU A 461 8.60 8.59 27.12
CA LEU A 461 9.75 8.01 26.42
C LEU A 461 10.56 9.13 25.77
N LEU A 462 11.83 9.27 26.18
CA LEU A 462 12.74 10.30 25.66
C LEU A 462 13.97 9.63 25.03
N ASP A 463 14.24 9.95 23.77
CA ASP A 463 15.42 9.46 23.05
C ASP A 463 16.43 10.59 22.86
N GLU A 464 17.44 10.68 23.74
CA GLU A 464 18.51 11.69 23.75
C GLU A 464 18.02 13.14 23.53
N PRO A 465 17.08 13.66 24.33
CA PRO A 465 16.43 14.95 24.06
C PRO A 465 17.38 16.17 24.14
N THR A 466 18.57 16.00 24.71
CA THR A 466 19.61 17.06 24.84
C THR A 466 20.77 16.91 23.85
N ALA A 467 20.72 15.92 22.94
CA ALA A 467 21.79 15.73 21.96
C ALA A 467 21.93 16.96 21.04
N ARG A 468 23.15 17.44 20.84
CA ARG A 468 23.51 18.54 19.92
C ARG A 468 22.90 19.91 20.29
N LEU A 469 22.57 20.13 21.56
CA LEU A 469 22.08 21.41 22.04
C LEU A 469 23.22 22.21 22.68
N ASP A 470 23.11 23.56 22.58
CA ASP A 470 23.93 24.48 23.35
C ASP A 470 23.48 24.47 24.84
N SER A 471 24.36 24.88 25.75
CA SER A 471 24.14 24.80 27.20
C SER A 471 22.87 25.53 27.67
N ARG A 472 22.47 26.63 27.03
CA ARG A 472 21.27 27.38 27.38
C ARG A 472 19.98 26.61 26.98
N THR A 473 19.98 26.06 25.79
CA THR A 473 18.87 25.24 25.29
C THR A 473 18.77 23.94 26.10
N GLU A 474 19.89 23.34 26.46
CA GLU A 474 19.96 22.15 27.29
C GLU A 474 19.31 22.35 28.65
N ALA A 475 19.65 23.43 29.36
CA ALA A 475 19.05 23.77 30.67
C ALA A 475 17.52 23.91 30.56
N ALA A 476 17.03 24.51 29.47
CA ALA A 476 15.59 24.62 29.21
C ALA A 476 14.93 23.24 29.00
N VAL A 477 15.57 22.33 28.23
CA VAL A 477 15.09 20.97 28.00
C VAL A 477 15.09 20.15 29.28
N LEU A 478 16.15 20.22 30.10
CA LEU A 478 16.22 19.56 31.39
C LEU A 478 15.10 20.03 32.35
N SER A 479 14.90 21.37 32.45
CA SER A 479 13.84 21.93 33.25
C SER A 479 12.45 21.50 32.80
N ALA A 480 12.21 21.44 31.47
CA ALA A 480 10.95 20.99 30.91
C ALA A 480 10.74 19.48 31.14
N THR A 481 11.79 18.66 30.99
CA THR A 481 11.75 17.23 31.27
C THR A 481 11.40 16.99 32.74
N ARG A 482 12.07 17.68 33.67
CA ARG A 482 11.78 17.56 35.12
C ARG A 482 10.31 17.87 35.44
N ARG A 483 9.68 18.83 34.75
CA ARG A 483 8.24 19.14 34.92
C ARG A 483 7.31 18.10 34.34
N MET A 484 7.79 17.29 33.40
CA MET A 484 6.99 16.27 32.72
C MET A 484 6.93 14.94 33.47
N LEU A 485 7.93 14.64 34.31
CA LEU A 485 8.10 13.33 34.95
C LEU A 485 7.11 13.02 36.11
N PRO A 486 6.69 13.96 36.98
CA PRO A 486 5.84 13.63 38.11
C PRO A 486 4.59 12.85 37.73
N ASP A 487 4.26 11.83 38.56
CA ASP A 487 3.10 10.95 38.40
C ASP A 487 3.08 10.09 37.09
N ARG A 488 4.22 9.95 36.43
CA ARG A 488 4.37 9.16 35.18
C ARG A 488 5.50 8.16 35.29
N THR A 489 5.39 7.07 34.57
CA THR A 489 6.53 6.17 34.34
C THR A 489 7.39 6.76 33.23
N ALA A 490 8.72 6.71 33.34
CA ALA A 490 9.59 7.27 32.32
C ALA A 490 10.74 6.33 31.95
N VAL A 491 11.07 6.30 30.65
CA VAL A 491 12.29 5.67 30.12
C VAL A 491 13.06 6.72 29.34
N LEU A 492 14.24 7.05 29.81
CA LEU A 492 15.06 8.16 29.33
C LEU A 492 16.34 7.59 28.71
N VAL A 493 16.53 7.68 27.42
CA VAL A 493 17.85 7.42 26.82
C VAL A 493 18.71 8.66 27.02
N ALA A 494 19.80 8.50 27.77
CA ALA A 494 20.66 9.60 28.17
C ALA A 494 22.15 9.25 28.05
N HIS A 495 22.93 10.24 27.65
CA HIS A 495 24.39 10.19 27.65
C HIS A 495 25.01 11.24 28.56
N ARG A 496 24.22 12.22 29.03
CA ARG A 496 24.68 13.32 29.88
C ARG A 496 24.31 13.07 31.34
N PRO A 497 25.22 13.30 32.28
CA PRO A 497 24.98 13.07 33.72
C PRO A 497 23.73 13.82 34.25
N GLU A 498 23.49 15.04 33.77
CA GLU A 498 22.37 15.88 34.19
C GLU A 498 21.00 15.28 33.81
N MET A 499 20.94 14.57 32.70
CA MET A 499 19.73 13.86 32.26
C MET A 499 19.58 12.53 33.01
N VAL A 500 20.69 11.85 33.28
CA VAL A 500 20.70 10.58 34.05
C VAL A 500 20.23 10.85 35.49
N SER A 501 20.61 11.98 36.08
CA SER A 501 20.19 12.38 37.46
C SER A 501 18.68 12.66 37.63
N LEU A 502 17.90 12.64 36.54
CA LEU A 502 16.44 12.70 36.58
C LEU A 502 15.78 11.34 36.78
N ALA A 503 16.54 10.28 36.69
CA ALA A 503 16.05 8.89 36.83
C ALA A 503 16.29 8.37 38.27
N ASP A 504 15.45 7.42 38.68
CA ASP A 504 15.62 6.69 39.94
C ASP A 504 16.62 5.52 39.82
N ARG A 505 16.75 5.01 38.58
CA ARG A 505 17.57 3.83 38.26
C ARG A 505 18.26 4.01 36.91
N VAL A 506 19.48 3.48 36.80
CA VAL A 506 20.27 3.47 35.57
C VAL A 506 20.42 2.03 35.10
N VAL A 507 20.08 1.80 33.84
CA VAL A 507 20.20 0.52 33.16
C VAL A 507 21.18 0.64 32.01
N GLU A 508 22.29 -0.11 32.06
CA GLU A 508 23.27 -0.15 30.99
C GLU A 508 22.88 -1.20 29.96
N LEU A 509 22.67 -0.75 28.72
CA LEU A 509 22.47 -1.63 27.57
C LEU A 509 23.75 -1.71 26.74
N ARG A 510 24.25 -2.95 26.53
CA ARG A 510 25.44 -3.20 25.73
C ARG A 510 25.26 -4.45 24.87
N ASP A 511 25.58 -4.32 23.59
CA ASP A 511 25.44 -5.41 22.60
C ASP A 511 24.04 -6.07 22.62
N GLY A 512 23.00 -5.24 22.73
CA GLY A 512 21.60 -5.69 22.76
C GLY A 512 21.18 -6.37 24.07
N ARG A 513 21.98 -6.34 25.15
CA ARG A 513 21.69 -6.98 26.45
C ARG A 513 21.77 -5.98 27.61
N VAL A 514 20.95 -6.18 28.60
CA VAL A 514 21.08 -5.47 29.88
C VAL A 514 22.30 -6.06 30.64
N ARG A 515 23.26 -5.21 31.01
CA ARG A 515 24.49 -5.61 31.69
C ARG A 515 24.47 -5.25 33.16
N THR A 516 24.04 -4.07 33.51
CA THR A 516 24.08 -3.53 34.86
C THR A 516 22.82 -2.74 35.14
N GLU A 517 22.32 -2.84 36.34
CA GLU A 517 21.22 -2.09 36.86
C GLU A 517 21.60 -1.54 38.22
N VAL A 518 21.63 -0.21 38.37
CA VAL A 518 22.09 0.49 39.59
C VAL A 518 21.08 1.58 39.95
N ALA A 519 20.88 1.82 41.24
CA ALA A 519 20.19 3.03 41.70
C ALA A 519 20.97 4.26 41.22
N ALA A 520 20.23 5.30 40.72
CA ALA A 520 20.82 6.52 40.15
C ALA A 520 21.36 7.49 41.22
#